data_5295444fd0257c06bd40b7d1823a4b66
#
_entry.id   5295444fd0257c06bd40b7d1823a4b66
#
_cell.length_a   1.000
_cell.length_b   1.000
_cell.length_c   1.000
_cell.angle_alpha   90.00
_cell.angle_beta   90.00
_cell.angle_gamma   90.00
#
_symmetry.space_group_name_H-M   'P 1'
#
loop_
_entity.id
_entity.type
_entity.pdbx_description
1 polymer ?
#
loop_
_entity_poly.entity_id
_entity_poly.type
_entity_poly.pdbx_seq_one_letter_code
_entity_poly.pdbx_strand_id
1 'polypeptide(L)'
;MTDTTTVAAADPNSADVLGGRTDRLMWIGGQEVASLTGEWREVKNPAKRETVIARVPSAGVADLDRAVIAAHEAFPAWRSRHFTERSRALNKIADEIEQRTEEFARLTAIDTGNAIRTQARPEVGTLVALFRYFAGVAGEVKGTVLPAGDNQLQYTRLEPLGVVGCILPWNSPLMIAGFKVPAALAAGNTIIMKAADDAPLTILLLAEVCNNHLPAGVVNALTGRGSVVGQAMAEHPGIDKVSFTGSTEVGRGVARTAGERLAHVSLELGGKNPSIVFPDAAGADTDELIDGLLLSSRFARQGQSCTAGSRLFLHRDIYDEVLGKLSEKLGAMVVGDPLEETSDMGAIINAAQYDSIAGYLAEGRESSTMTTVLGGNLPESGPLTEGYFHLPTVFGDVSNDFRLAREEIFGPVLVAIPWTDVDDVVRMANDSSYGLAAYVWTHDLDAAVHTANRIEAGWVQVNQGNGQVVGQSYGGYKQSGIGREISLEGMIAGFTQTKQINIRLRG
;
A
#
# COMPACT_ATOMS: atom_id res chain seq x y z
N MET A 1 -33.02 29.84 -12.15
CA MET A 1 -31.67 30.44 -12.18
C MET A 1 -30.71 29.29 -12.23
N THR A 2 -30.20 28.99 -13.40
CA THR A 2 -29.24 27.89 -13.63
C THR A 2 -27.86 28.39 -13.21
N ASP A 3 -27.37 27.78 -12.15
CA ASP A 3 -26.03 28.03 -11.63
C ASP A 3 -25.01 27.41 -12.60
N THR A 4 -24.44 28.24 -13.46
CA THR A 4 -23.35 27.83 -14.35
C THR A 4 -22.03 28.00 -13.59
N THR A 5 -21.70 27.00 -12.78
CA THR A 5 -20.36 26.88 -12.22
C THR A 5 -19.39 26.65 -13.38
N THR A 6 -18.58 27.66 -13.66
CA THR A 6 -17.51 27.59 -14.67
C THR A 6 -16.49 26.55 -14.21
N VAL A 7 -16.51 25.38 -14.84
CA VAL A 7 -15.48 24.34 -14.65
C VAL A 7 -14.18 24.89 -15.24
N ALA A 8 -13.13 24.97 -14.44
CA ALA A 8 -11.78 25.31 -14.91
C ALA A 8 -11.40 24.33 -16.04
N ALA A 9 -10.83 24.85 -17.13
CA ALA A 9 -10.43 24.02 -18.26
C ALA A 9 -9.42 22.95 -17.80
N ALA A 10 -9.70 21.68 -18.09
CA ALA A 10 -8.79 20.58 -17.79
C ALA A 10 -7.45 20.80 -18.52
N ASP A 11 -6.35 20.48 -17.85
CA ASP A 11 -5.01 20.46 -18.45
C ASP A 11 -5.02 19.53 -19.67
N PRO A 12 -4.56 19.97 -20.88
CA PRO A 12 -4.53 19.12 -22.08
C PRO A 12 -3.85 17.76 -21.87
N ASN A 13 -2.83 17.67 -21.01
CA ASN A 13 -2.15 16.42 -20.67
C ASN A 13 -3.01 15.48 -19.81
N SER A 14 -3.86 16.01 -18.93
CA SER A 14 -4.77 15.19 -18.14
C SER A 14 -5.99 14.72 -18.94
N ALA A 15 -6.49 15.53 -19.88
CA ALA A 15 -7.58 15.15 -20.77
C ALA A 15 -7.20 13.97 -21.68
N ASP A 16 -5.95 13.91 -22.14
CA ASP A 16 -5.41 12.79 -22.94
C ASP A 16 -5.35 11.49 -22.11
N VAL A 17 -4.86 11.57 -20.87
CA VAL A 17 -4.77 10.41 -19.94
C VAL A 17 -6.16 9.84 -19.59
N LEU A 18 -7.17 10.68 -19.52
CA LEU A 18 -8.56 10.29 -19.16
C LEU A 18 -9.43 9.92 -20.37
N GLY A 19 -8.89 9.94 -21.60
CA GLY A 19 -9.67 9.70 -22.81
C GLY A 19 -10.86 10.67 -22.98
N GLY A 20 -10.71 11.91 -22.47
CA GLY A 20 -11.74 12.95 -22.51
C GLY A 20 -12.87 12.82 -21.48
N ARG A 21 -12.89 11.77 -20.65
CA ARG A 21 -13.92 11.57 -19.59
C ARG A 21 -13.45 12.22 -18.28
N THR A 22 -14.03 13.33 -17.90
CA THR A 22 -13.74 14.02 -16.62
C THR A 22 -14.54 13.46 -15.43
N ASP A 23 -15.73 12.91 -15.68
CA ASP A 23 -16.58 12.28 -14.66
C ASP A 23 -16.32 10.78 -14.66
N ARG A 24 -15.89 10.23 -13.52
CA ARG A 24 -15.63 8.81 -13.30
C ARG A 24 -16.61 8.26 -12.29
N LEU A 25 -17.37 7.24 -12.68
CA LEU A 25 -18.44 6.65 -11.90
C LEU A 25 -17.94 5.51 -11.00
N MET A 26 -18.71 5.21 -9.96
CA MET A 26 -18.53 4.01 -9.14
C MET A 26 -19.00 2.76 -9.90
N TRP A 27 -18.55 1.59 -9.42
CA TRP A 27 -18.97 0.29 -9.95
C TRP A 27 -19.79 -0.46 -8.90
N ILE A 28 -21.09 -0.69 -9.15
CA ILE A 28 -21.97 -1.46 -8.27
C ILE A 28 -22.79 -2.43 -9.11
N GLY A 29 -22.76 -3.70 -8.77
CA GLY A 29 -23.55 -4.74 -9.45
C GLY A 29 -23.18 -4.90 -10.95
N GLY A 30 -21.92 -4.62 -11.32
CA GLY A 30 -21.43 -4.72 -12.70
C GLY A 30 -21.78 -3.51 -13.58
N GLN A 31 -22.23 -2.41 -12.99
CA GLN A 31 -22.60 -1.18 -13.73
C GLN A 31 -21.90 0.05 -13.16
N GLU A 32 -21.60 1.01 -14.05
CA GLU A 32 -21.19 2.35 -13.66
C GLU A 32 -22.38 3.11 -13.08
N VAL A 33 -22.21 3.66 -11.87
CA VAL A 33 -23.31 4.37 -11.17
C VAL A 33 -22.81 5.66 -10.50
N ALA A 34 -23.64 6.69 -10.50
CA ALA A 34 -23.48 7.84 -9.65
C ALA A 34 -23.90 7.53 -8.21
N SER A 35 -23.51 8.37 -7.25
CA SER A 35 -23.99 8.27 -5.88
C SER A 35 -25.45 8.68 -5.75
N LEU A 36 -26.18 8.01 -4.86
CA LEU A 36 -27.55 8.38 -4.44
C LEU A 36 -27.60 9.72 -3.69
N THR A 37 -26.44 10.19 -3.16
CA THR A 37 -26.35 11.51 -2.52
C THR A 37 -26.45 12.65 -3.52
N GLY A 38 -26.14 12.41 -4.81
CA GLY A 38 -26.00 13.44 -5.84
C GLY A 38 -24.72 14.28 -5.69
N GLU A 39 -23.89 14.02 -4.66
CA GLU A 39 -22.66 14.76 -4.40
C GLU A 39 -21.50 14.26 -5.25
N TRP A 40 -20.65 15.21 -5.67
CA TRP A 40 -19.42 14.95 -6.42
C TRP A 40 -18.21 15.54 -5.70
N ARG A 41 -17.06 14.91 -5.90
CA ARG A 41 -15.76 15.40 -5.43
C ARG A 41 -14.82 15.60 -6.60
N GLU A 42 -14.08 16.70 -6.54
CA GLU A 42 -12.97 16.95 -7.45
C GLU A 42 -11.75 16.12 -7.03
N VAL A 43 -11.09 15.56 -8.03
CA VAL A 43 -9.78 14.93 -7.90
C VAL A 43 -8.77 15.88 -8.53
N LYS A 44 -7.77 16.29 -7.77
CA LYS A 44 -6.77 17.27 -8.18
C LYS A 44 -5.43 16.61 -8.46
N ASN A 45 -4.65 17.19 -9.37
CA ASN A 45 -3.29 16.74 -9.65
C ASN A 45 -2.35 17.20 -8.53
N PRO A 46 -1.68 16.30 -7.79
CA PRO A 46 -0.73 16.69 -6.73
C PRO A 46 0.43 17.57 -7.22
N ALA A 47 0.85 17.40 -8.46
CA ALA A 47 1.93 18.18 -9.08
C ALA A 47 1.48 19.57 -9.58
N LYS A 48 0.17 19.78 -9.73
CA LYS A 48 -0.45 21.03 -10.17
C LYS A 48 -1.73 21.25 -9.36
N ARG A 49 -1.58 21.65 -8.09
CA ARG A 49 -2.64 21.65 -7.05
C ARG A 49 -3.93 22.39 -7.41
N GLU A 50 -3.89 23.31 -8.37
CA GLU A 50 -5.09 24.03 -8.84
C GLU A 50 -5.79 23.32 -10.02
N THR A 51 -5.17 22.26 -10.57
CA THR A 51 -5.71 21.53 -11.71
C THR A 51 -6.61 20.39 -11.26
N VAL A 52 -7.90 20.49 -11.60
CA VAL A 52 -8.87 19.39 -11.44
C VAL A 52 -8.69 18.43 -12.62
N ILE A 53 -8.37 17.16 -12.32
CA ILE A 53 -8.20 16.12 -13.32
C ILE A 53 -9.48 15.34 -13.59
N ALA A 54 -10.28 15.11 -12.55
CA ALA A 54 -11.55 14.40 -12.69
C ALA A 54 -12.52 14.79 -11.56
N ARG A 55 -13.78 14.31 -11.68
CA ARG A 55 -14.75 14.29 -10.59
C ARG A 55 -15.23 12.85 -10.37
N VAL A 56 -15.44 12.51 -9.11
CA VAL A 56 -15.97 11.20 -8.69
C VAL A 56 -17.20 11.39 -7.79
N PRO A 57 -18.17 10.47 -7.79
CA PRO A 57 -19.28 10.54 -6.85
C PRO A 57 -18.81 10.45 -5.41
N SER A 58 -19.49 11.13 -4.49
CA SER A 58 -19.27 10.99 -3.04
C SER A 58 -20.32 10.01 -2.48
N ALA A 59 -19.95 8.73 -2.36
CA ALA A 59 -20.86 7.71 -1.84
C ALA A 59 -21.30 7.99 -0.40
N GLY A 60 -22.56 7.68 -0.13
CA GLY A 60 -23.13 7.59 1.21
C GLY A 60 -23.32 6.15 1.68
N VAL A 61 -23.91 5.98 2.86
CA VAL A 61 -24.23 4.66 3.42
C VAL A 61 -25.17 3.85 2.50
N ALA A 62 -26.16 4.50 1.88
CA ALA A 62 -27.08 3.84 0.97
C ALA A 62 -26.41 3.29 -0.31
N ASP A 63 -25.32 3.89 -0.78
CA ASP A 63 -24.53 3.33 -1.88
C ASP A 63 -23.74 2.10 -1.43
N LEU A 64 -23.21 2.12 -0.20
CA LEU A 64 -22.59 0.95 0.41
C LEU A 64 -23.59 -0.20 0.56
N ASP A 65 -24.81 0.05 1.06
CA ASP A 65 -25.87 -0.96 1.18
C ASP A 65 -26.14 -1.64 -0.18
N ARG A 66 -26.23 -0.84 -1.27
CA ARG A 66 -26.40 -1.38 -2.63
C ARG A 66 -25.23 -2.27 -3.05
N ALA A 67 -23.99 -1.85 -2.76
CA ALA A 67 -22.82 -2.64 -3.09
C ALA A 67 -22.76 -3.94 -2.28
N VAL A 68 -23.15 -3.91 -1.01
CA VAL A 68 -23.25 -5.11 -0.14
C VAL A 68 -24.31 -6.07 -0.66
N ILE A 69 -25.49 -5.58 -1.02
CA ILE A 69 -26.57 -6.41 -1.62
C ILE A 69 -26.06 -7.08 -2.88
N ALA A 70 -25.46 -6.32 -3.82
CA ALA A 70 -24.94 -6.86 -5.06
C ALA A 70 -23.84 -7.91 -4.83
N ALA A 71 -22.96 -7.69 -3.85
CA ALA A 71 -21.91 -8.64 -3.48
C ALA A 71 -22.47 -9.92 -2.87
N HIS A 72 -23.48 -9.84 -2.01
CA HIS A 72 -24.18 -10.99 -1.44
C HIS A 72 -24.93 -11.81 -2.49
N GLU A 73 -25.60 -11.17 -3.42
CA GLU A 73 -26.32 -11.84 -4.52
C GLU A 73 -25.35 -12.58 -5.44
N ALA A 74 -24.17 -12.03 -5.71
CA ALA A 74 -23.13 -12.65 -6.54
C ALA A 74 -22.38 -13.80 -5.84
N PHE A 75 -22.28 -13.77 -4.50
CA PHE A 75 -21.41 -14.68 -3.73
C PHE A 75 -21.73 -16.16 -3.92
N PRO A 76 -23.00 -16.68 -3.86
CA PRO A 76 -23.28 -18.09 -4.03
C PRO A 76 -22.81 -18.66 -5.37
N ALA A 77 -23.00 -17.90 -6.45
CA ALA A 77 -22.60 -18.32 -7.79
C ALA A 77 -21.07 -18.26 -7.95
N TRP A 78 -20.39 -17.24 -7.39
CA TRP A 78 -18.95 -17.12 -7.47
C TRP A 78 -18.21 -18.16 -6.63
N ARG A 79 -18.60 -18.37 -5.37
CA ARG A 79 -17.99 -19.38 -4.48
C ARG A 79 -18.11 -20.79 -5.01
N SER A 80 -19.18 -21.12 -5.75
CA SER A 80 -19.42 -22.45 -6.29
C SER A 80 -18.63 -22.75 -7.58
N ARG A 81 -18.03 -21.72 -8.21
CA ARG A 81 -17.20 -21.93 -9.41
C ARG A 81 -15.98 -22.78 -9.09
N HIS A 82 -15.67 -23.70 -10.01
CA HIS A 82 -14.44 -24.49 -9.89
C HIS A 82 -13.22 -23.56 -9.86
N PHE A 83 -12.17 -23.91 -9.10
CA PHE A 83 -11.00 -23.04 -8.93
C PHE A 83 -10.33 -22.71 -10.28
N THR A 84 -10.37 -23.61 -11.27
CA THR A 84 -9.82 -23.35 -12.62
C THR A 84 -10.57 -22.26 -13.36
N GLU A 85 -11.87 -22.06 -13.09
CA GLU A 85 -12.64 -20.97 -13.69
C GLU A 85 -12.27 -19.62 -13.03
N ARG A 86 -12.11 -19.63 -11.68
CA ARG A 86 -11.61 -18.44 -10.96
C ARG A 86 -10.20 -18.07 -11.41
N SER A 87 -9.29 -19.08 -11.49
CA SER A 87 -7.92 -18.90 -12.02
C SER A 87 -7.92 -18.30 -13.44
N ARG A 88 -8.77 -18.81 -14.34
CA ARG A 88 -8.88 -18.28 -15.70
C ARG A 88 -9.38 -16.82 -15.71
N ALA A 89 -10.34 -16.47 -14.88
CA ALA A 89 -10.83 -15.11 -14.78
C ALA A 89 -9.75 -14.13 -14.29
N LEU A 90 -8.98 -14.53 -13.24
CA LEU A 90 -7.87 -13.71 -12.73
C LEU A 90 -6.75 -13.52 -13.77
N ASN A 91 -6.42 -14.55 -14.56
CA ASN A 91 -5.45 -14.41 -15.65
C ASN A 91 -5.94 -13.46 -16.74
N LYS A 92 -7.22 -13.49 -17.11
CA LYS A 92 -7.79 -12.53 -18.08
C LYS A 92 -7.74 -11.10 -17.58
N ILE A 93 -7.98 -10.87 -16.29
CA ILE A 93 -7.80 -9.57 -15.66
C ILE A 93 -6.33 -9.13 -15.76
N ALA A 94 -5.39 -10.01 -15.42
CA ALA A 94 -3.97 -9.74 -15.55
C ALA A 94 -3.57 -9.39 -16.99
N ASP A 95 -4.08 -10.13 -17.98
CA ASP A 95 -3.81 -9.90 -19.40
C ASP A 95 -4.32 -8.53 -19.87
N GLU A 96 -5.53 -8.11 -19.44
CA GLU A 96 -6.06 -6.79 -19.80
C GLU A 96 -5.29 -5.66 -19.10
N ILE A 97 -4.93 -5.81 -17.80
CA ILE A 97 -4.10 -4.82 -17.10
C ILE A 97 -2.74 -4.67 -17.81
N GLU A 98 -2.11 -5.77 -18.19
CA GLU A 98 -0.82 -5.76 -18.88
C GLU A 98 -0.91 -5.06 -20.25
N GLN A 99 -1.97 -5.30 -21.01
CA GLN A 99 -2.24 -4.61 -22.30
C GLN A 99 -2.47 -3.11 -22.12
N ARG A 100 -3.01 -2.69 -20.96
CA ARG A 100 -3.32 -1.29 -20.62
C ARG A 100 -2.27 -0.67 -19.68
N THR A 101 -1.06 -1.22 -19.61
CA THR A 101 -0.03 -0.80 -18.64
C THR A 101 0.21 0.71 -18.65
N GLU A 102 0.37 1.33 -19.82
CA GLU A 102 0.64 2.77 -19.91
C GLU A 102 -0.55 3.63 -19.47
N GLU A 103 -1.78 3.19 -19.75
CA GLU A 103 -2.99 3.88 -19.29
C GLU A 103 -3.04 3.87 -17.74
N PHE A 104 -2.84 2.71 -17.11
CA PHE A 104 -2.77 2.58 -15.66
C PHE A 104 -1.62 3.41 -15.08
N ALA A 105 -0.43 3.35 -15.68
CA ALA A 105 0.75 4.06 -15.18
C ALA A 105 0.57 5.58 -15.23
N ARG A 106 0.10 6.12 -16.35
CA ARG A 106 -0.15 7.56 -16.51
C ARG A 106 -1.26 8.03 -15.58
N LEU A 107 -2.35 7.25 -15.46
CA LEU A 107 -3.43 7.57 -14.54
C LEU A 107 -2.94 7.55 -13.08
N THR A 108 -2.15 6.55 -12.68
CA THR A 108 -1.54 6.49 -11.34
C THR A 108 -0.66 7.71 -11.08
N ALA A 109 0.15 8.13 -12.05
CA ALA A 109 1.05 9.27 -11.89
C ALA A 109 0.29 10.58 -11.58
N ILE A 110 -0.80 10.86 -12.29
CA ILE A 110 -1.59 12.10 -12.08
C ILE A 110 -2.53 12.01 -10.87
N ASP A 111 -2.97 10.80 -10.48
CA ASP A 111 -3.89 10.55 -9.37
C ASP A 111 -3.16 10.58 -8.02
N THR A 112 -1.90 10.09 -7.99
CA THR A 112 -1.13 9.91 -6.74
C THR A 112 0.06 10.85 -6.59
N GLY A 113 0.54 11.45 -7.68
CA GLY A 113 1.82 12.18 -7.70
C GLY A 113 3.05 11.27 -7.85
N ASN A 114 2.91 9.96 -7.97
CA ASN A 114 4.02 9.01 -8.11
C ASN A 114 4.69 9.15 -9.49
N ALA A 115 6.01 9.29 -9.53
CA ALA A 115 6.76 9.39 -10.79
C ALA A 115 6.56 8.14 -11.67
N ILE A 116 6.25 8.36 -12.94
CA ILE A 116 5.83 7.31 -13.88
C ILE A 116 6.90 6.23 -14.06
N ARG A 117 8.16 6.62 -14.21
CA ARG A 117 9.29 5.72 -14.46
C ARG A 117 9.66 4.89 -13.25
N THR A 118 9.80 5.53 -12.10
CA THR A 118 10.35 4.91 -10.89
C THR A 118 9.30 4.21 -10.04
N GLN A 119 8.01 4.58 -10.19
CA GLN A 119 6.96 4.11 -9.30
C GLN A 119 5.68 3.68 -10.01
N ALA A 120 5.01 4.53 -10.78
CA ALA A 120 3.67 4.21 -11.27
C ALA A 120 3.66 3.01 -12.24
N ARG A 121 4.57 2.97 -13.21
CA ARG A 121 4.67 1.84 -14.16
C ARG A 121 5.12 0.53 -13.49
N PRO A 122 6.14 0.50 -12.61
CA PRO A 122 6.48 -0.69 -11.81
C PRO A 122 5.33 -1.21 -10.93
N GLU A 123 4.48 -0.33 -10.43
CA GLU A 123 3.32 -0.71 -9.61
C GLU A 123 2.30 -1.52 -10.43
N VAL A 124 2.07 -1.14 -11.69
CA VAL A 124 1.21 -1.92 -12.61
C VAL A 124 1.78 -3.32 -12.85
N GLY A 125 3.09 -3.43 -13.08
CA GLY A 125 3.76 -4.73 -13.23
C GLY A 125 3.60 -5.62 -11.98
N THR A 126 3.67 -5.03 -10.80
CA THR A 126 3.42 -5.73 -9.53
C THR A 126 1.97 -6.21 -9.43
N LEU A 127 1.00 -5.39 -9.82
CA LEU A 127 -0.42 -5.77 -9.85
C LEU A 127 -0.67 -6.97 -10.77
N VAL A 128 -0.12 -6.95 -11.99
CA VAL A 128 -0.20 -8.07 -12.95
C VAL A 128 0.38 -9.34 -12.35
N ALA A 129 1.58 -9.26 -11.76
CA ALA A 129 2.24 -10.41 -11.15
C ALA A 129 1.43 -11.02 -10.00
N LEU A 130 0.78 -10.18 -9.18
CA LEU A 130 -0.09 -10.63 -8.07
C LEU A 130 -1.36 -11.33 -8.58
N PHE A 131 -2.01 -10.81 -9.61
CA PHE A 131 -3.16 -11.48 -10.23
C PHE A 131 -2.76 -12.85 -10.80
N ARG A 132 -1.62 -12.95 -11.49
CA ARG A 132 -1.10 -14.23 -12.02
C ARG A 132 -0.72 -15.20 -10.91
N TYR A 133 -0.08 -14.74 -9.84
CA TYR A 133 0.29 -15.58 -8.71
C TYR A 133 -0.94 -16.19 -8.04
N PHE A 134 -1.93 -15.37 -7.65
CA PHE A 134 -3.13 -15.87 -7.01
C PHE A 134 -4.01 -16.71 -7.95
N ALA A 135 -3.98 -16.46 -9.25
CA ALA A 135 -4.57 -17.35 -10.24
C ALA A 135 -3.91 -18.74 -10.21
N GLY A 136 -2.58 -18.78 -10.09
CA GLY A 136 -1.81 -20.03 -10.02
C GLY A 136 -2.08 -20.85 -8.75
N VAL A 137 -2.28 -20.18 -7.61
CA VAL A 137 -2.50 -20.85 -6.32
C VAL A 137 -3.97 -20.99 -5.92
N ALA A 138 -4.92 -20.65 -6.78
CA ALA A 138 -6.36 -20.77 -6.48
C ALA A 138 -6.81 -22.21 -6.13
N GLY A 139 -6.09 -23.21 -6.62
CA GLY A 139 -6.33 -24.63 -6.32
C GLY A 139 -5.81 -25.10 -4.95
N GLU A 140 -5.03 -24.26 -4.25
CA GLU A 140 -4.48 -24.60 -2.93
C GLU A 140 -5.47 -24.30 -1.78
N VAL A 141 -6.65 -23.76 -2.07
CA VAL A 141 -7.77 -23.65 -1.10
C VAL A 141 -8.37 -25.04 -0.88
N LYS A 142 -7.68 -25.88 -0.12
CA LYS A 142 -8.00 -27.28 0.15
C LYS A 142 -7.86 -27.61 1.64
N GLY A 143 -8.70 -28.54 2.09
CA GLY A 143 -8.63 -29.08 3.46
C GLY A 143 -7.78 -30.33 3.57
N THR A 144 -7.83 -30.94 4.72
CA THR A 144 -7.12 -32.18 5.07
C THR A 144 -8.08 -33.31 5.41
N VAL A 145 -7.68 -34.53 5.15
CA VAL A 145 -8.38 -35.75 5.61
C VAL A 145 -7.65 -36.28 6.83
N LEU A 146 -8.38 -36.55 7.93
CA LEU A 146 -7.81 -37.11 9.14
C LEU A 146 -7.92 -38.67 9.11
N PRO A 147 -6.90 -39.38 9.59
CA PRO A 147 -6.96 -40.85 9.77
C PRO A 147 -7.91 -41.17 10.93
N ALA A 148 -9.10 -41.67 10.63
CA ALA A 148 -10.16 -41.90 11.62
C ALA A 148 -10.67 -43.36 11.70
N GLY A 149 -9.98 -44.28 11.08
CA GLY A 149 -10.40 -45.70 10.96
C GLY A 149 -11.42 -45.95 9.83
N ASP A 150 -11.65 -47.21 9.51
CA ASP A 150 -12.35 -47.63 8.28
C ASP A 150 -13.84 -47.25 8.24
N ASN A 151 -14.46 -47.04 9.39
CA ASN A 151 -15.89 -46.70 9.51
C ASN A 151 -16.15 -45.20 9.75
N GLN A 152 -15.14 -44.37 9.55
CA GLN A 152 -15.27 -42.90 9.71
C GLN A 152 -14.55 -42.20 8.56
N LEU A 153 -15.18 -41.13 8.07
CA LEU A 153 -14.51 -40.13 7.20
C LEU A 153 -14.55 -38.78 7.89
N GLN A 154 -13.36 -38.28 8.21
CA GLN A 154 -13.21 -36.99 8.85
C GLN A 154 -12.32 -36.12 7.98
N TYR A 155 -12.82 -34.93 7.63
CA TYR A 155 -12.06 -33.99 6.81
C TYR A 155 -12.41 -32.54 7.11
N THR A 156 -11.49 -31.64 6.80
CA THR A 156 -11.73 -30.20 6.81
C THR A 156 -12.04 -29.69 5.41
N ARG A 157 -12.77 -28.61 5.33
CA ARG A 157 -12.92 -27.79 4.13
C ARG A 157 -12.54 -26.35 4.46
N LEU A 158 -11.83 -25.70 3.54
CA LEU A 158 -11.65 -24.25 3.56
C LEU A 158 -12.79 -23.64 2.72
N GLU A 159 -13.55 -22.77 3.35
CA GLU A 159 -14.66 -22.04 2.70
C GLU A 159 -14.37 -20.55 2.67
N PRO A 160 -14.71 -19.80 1.60
CA PRO A 160 -14.57 -18.36 1.59
C PRO A 160 -15.39 -17.72 2.71
N LEU A 161 -14.93 -16.59 3.21
CA LEU A 161 -15.58 -15.85 4.30
C LEU A 161 -16.93 -15.28 3.88
N GLY A 162 -17.04 -14.72 2.66
CA GLY A 162 -18.23 -14.05 2.17
C GLY A 162 -17.91 -12.75 1.42
N VAL A 163 -18.47 -11.64 1.89
CA VAL A 163 -18.23 -10.29 1.36
C VAL A 163 -17.03 -9.66 2.06
N VAL A 164 -16.04 -9.25 1.28
CA VAL A 164 -14.81 -8.61 1.77
C VAL A 164 -14.84 -7.12 1.43
N GLY A 165 -14.79 -6.27 2.45
CA GLY A 165 -14.57 -4.83 2.31
C GLY A 165 -13.07 -4.51 2.31
N CYS A 166 -12.56 -3.98 1.20
CA CYS A 166 -11.17 -3.54 1.05
C CYS A 166 -11.10 -2.01 1.10
N ILE A 167 -10.55 -1.45 2.18
CA ILE A 167 -10.31 -0.01 2.32
C ILE A 167 -8.86 0.25 1.91
N LEU A 168 -8.69 0.93 0.79
CA LEU A 168 -7.41 1.09 0.10
C LEU A 168 -6.78 2.46 0.37
N PRO A 169 -5.44 2.54 0.46
CA PRO A 169 -4.71 3.78 0.67
C PRO A 169 -4.44 4.50 -0.66
N TRP A 170 -3.90 5.70 -0.56
CA TRP A 170 -3.58 6.56 -1.70
C TRP A 170 -2.13 6.45 -2.21
N ASN A 171 -1.19 5.95 -1.39
CA ASN A 171 0.24 5.98 -1.71
C ASN A 171 0.69 4.96 -2.77
N SER A 172 0.04 3.81 -2.82
CA SER A 172 0.27 2.73 -3.81
C SER A 172 -1.02 1.96 -4.05
N PRO A 173 -2.06 2.62 -4.60
CA PRO A 173 -3.41 2.05 -4.65
C PRO A 173 -3.49 0.74 -5.42
N LEU A 174 -2.79 0.61 -6.55
CA LEU A 174 -2.80 -0.60 -7.38
C LEU A 174 -2.06 -1.76 -6.72
N MET A 175 -0.87 -1.51 -6.16
CA MET A 175 -0.10 -2.55 -5.48
C MET A 175 -0.87 -3.11 -4.28
N ILE A 176 -1.44 -2.23 -3.45
CA ILE A 176 -2.20 -2.65 -2.27
C ILE A 176 -3.53 -3.32 -2.66
N ALA A 177 -4.20 -2.88 -3.72
CA ALA A 177 -5.32 -3.62 -4.28
C ALA A 177 -4.89 -5.03 -4.74
N GLY A 178 -3.71 -5.14 -5.36
CA GLY A 178 -3.11 -6.42 -5.76
C GLY A 178 -2.83 -7.37 -4.59
N PHE A 179 -2.52 -6.88 -3.40
CA PHE A 179 -2.34 -7.72 -2.21
C PHE A 179 -3.64 -8.36 -1.73
N LYS A 180 -4.77 -7.71 -1.95
CA LYS A 180 -6.09 -8.05 -1.37
C LYS A 180 -7.04 -8.67 -2.38
N VAL A 181 -7.23 -8.01 -3.53
CA VAL A 181 -8.30 -8.32 -4.49
C VAL A 181 -8.12 -9.71 -5.12
N PRO A 182 -6.99 -10.04 -5.77
CA PRO A 182 -6.85 -11.35 -6.40
C PRO A 182 -6.81 -12.49 -5.38
N ALA A 183 -6.28 -12.29 -4.17
CA ALA A 183 -6.29 -13.27 -3.08
C ALA A 183 -7.72 -13.61 -2.64
N ALA A 184 -8.54 -12.59 -2.38
CA ALA A 184 -9.93 -12.77 -1.97
C ALA A 184 -10.77 -13.45 -3.08
N LEU A 185 -10.58 -13.04 -4.35
CA LEU A 185 -11.27 -13.64 -5.50
C LEU A 185 -10.86 -15.09 -5.74
N ALA A 186 -9.55 -15.41 -5.63
CA ALA A 186 -9.04 -16.77 -5.75
C ALA A 186 -9.63 -17.70 -4.69
N ALA A 187 -9.78 -17.21 -3.46
CA ALA A 187 -10.43 -17.92 -2.37
C ALA A 187 -11.96 -18.10 -2.56
N GLY A 188 -12.58 -17.31 -3.44
CA GLY A 188 -14.02 -17.39 -3.76
C GLY A 188 -14.90 -16.37 -3.06
N ASN A 189 -14.33 -15.31 -2.50
CA ASN A 189 -15.06 -14.18 -1.89
C ASN A 189 -15.52 -13.18 -2.96
N THR A 190 -16.52 -12.36 -2.62
CA THR A 190 -16.88 -11.15 -3.34
C THR A 190 -16.29 -9.92 -2.65
N ILE A 191 -16.14 -8.81 -3.38
CA ILE A 191 -15.33 -7.68 -2.92
C ILE A 191 -16.07 -6.36 -3.10
N ILE A 192 -15.88 -5.48 -2.12
CA ILE A 192 -16.20 -4.06 -2.21
C ILE A 192 -14.91 -3.29 -1.95
N MET A 193 -14.35 -2.65 -2.98
CA MET A 193 -13.21 -1.75 -2.86
C MET A 193 -13.69 -0.35 -2.48
N LYS A 194 -13.14 0.24 -1.43
CA LYS A 194 -13.26 1.66 -1.14
C LYS A 194 -11.95 2.33 -1.54
N ALA A 195 -11.97 3.07 -2.63
CA ALA A 195 -10.82 3.85 -3.09
C ALA A 195 -10.46 4.96 -2.09
N ALA A 196 -9.19 5.32 -2.01
CA ALA A 196 -8.77 6.47 -1.22
C ALA A 196 -9.44 7.76 -1.73
N ASP A 197 -9.60 8.72 -0.82
CA ASP A 197 -10.27 9.97 -1.15
C ASP A 197 -9.45 10.80 -2.16
N ASP A 198 -8.12 10.76 -2.03
CA ASP A 198 -7.19 11.57 -2.82
C ASP A 198 -6.61 10.82 -4.05
N ALA A 199 -6.85 9.49 -4.18
CA ALA A 199 -6.40 8.69 -5.32
C ALA A 199 -7.44 7.64 -5.72
N PRO A 200 -8.62 8.03 -6.21
CA PRO A 200 -9.69 7.10 -6.54
C PRO A 200 -9.63 6.52 -7.95
N LEU A 201 -8.97 7.21 -8.89
CA LEU A 201 -9.18 6.97 -10.31
C LEU A 201 -8.64 5.62 -10.79
N THR A 202 -7.47 5.23 -10.32
CA THR A 202 -6.85 3.95 -10.68
C THR A 202 -7.63 2.75 -10.13
N ILE A 203 -8.28 2.89 -8.97
CA ILE A 203 -9.14 1.84 -8.41
C ILE A 203 -10.45 1.70 -9.19
N LEU A 204 -11.00 2.80 -9.70
CA LEU A 204 -12.16 2.74 -10.59
C LEU A 204 -11.81 2.07 -11.94
N LEU A 205 -10.62 2.35 -12.48
CA LEU A 205 -10.11 1.68 -13.68
C LEU A 205 -9.88 0.17 -13.44
N LEU A 206 -9.32 -0.21 -12.29
CA LEU A 206 -9.19 -1.61 -11.90
C LEU A 206 -10.56 -2.30 -11.76
N ALA A 207 -11.56 -1.61 -11.20
CA ALA A 207 -12.91 -2.13 -11.09
C ALA A 207 -13.56 -2.35 -12.47
N GLU A 208 -13.32 -1.45 -13.43
CA GLU A 208 -13.75 -1.61 -14.83
C GLU A 208 -13.19 -2.92 -15.40
N VAL A 209 -11.86 -3.11 -15.35
CA VAL A 209 -11.20 -4.31 -15.85
C VAL A 209 -11.71 -5.57 -15.16
N CYS A 210 -11.90 -5.55 -13.84
CA CYS A 210 -12.47 -6.68 -13.11
C CYS A 210 -13.89 -7.02 -13.62
N ASN A 211 -14.75 -6.02 -13.82
CA ASN A 211 -16.12 -6.23 -14.26
C ASN A 211 -16.22 -6.71 -15.73
N ASN A 212 -15.21 -6.48 -16.58
CA ASN A 212 -15.13 -7.05 -17.91
C ASN A 212 -14.98 -8.59 -17.92
N HIS A 213 -14.47 -9.18 -16.84
CA HIS A 213 -14.13 -10.62 -16.76
C HIS A 213 -14.84 -11.38 -15.66
N LEU A 214 -15.53 -10.69 -14.74
CA LEU A 214 -16.21 -11.29 -13.61
C LEU A 214 -17.72 -11.12 -13.73
N PRO A 215 -18.51 -12.00 -13.12
CA PRO A 215 -19.95 -11.79 -13.02
C PRO A 215 -20.28 -10.48 -12.28
N ALA A 216 -21.37 -9.86 -12.66
CA ALA A 216 -21.90 -8.66 -11.99
C ALA A 216 -21.98 -8.85 -10.47
N GLY A 217 -21.54 -7.87 -9.71
CA GLY A 217 -21.56 -7.87 -8.25
C GLY A 217 -20.39 -8.58 -7.56
N VAL A 218 -19.57 -9.36 -8.27
CA VAL A 218 -18.38 -10.01 -7.67
C VAL A 218 -17.34 -8.98 -7.22
N VAL A 219 -17.15 -7.91 -7.99
CA VAL A 219 -16.31 -6.76 -7.64
C VAL A 219 -17.14 -5.49 -7.74
N ASN A 220 -17.15 -4.73 -6.65
CA ASN A 220 -17.75 -3.42 -6.55
C ASN A 220 -16.69 -2.39 -6.13
N ALA A 221 -16.81 -1.14 -6.54
CA ALA A 221 -15.88 -0.08 -6.18
C ALA A 221 -16.62 1.21 -5.84
N LEU A 222 -16.33 1.75 -4.67
CA LEU A 222 -16.93 2.97 -4.14
C LEU A 222 -15.85 4.05 -3.96
N THR A 223 -16.26 5.28 -4.24
CA THR A 223 -15.54 6.51 -3.89
C THR A 223 -16.27 7.23 -2.76
N GLY A 224 -15.65 8.21 -2.13
CA GLY A 224 -16.26 8.98 -1.04
C GLY A 224 -15.41 8.97 0.23
N ARG A 225 -15.80 9.81 1.18
CA ARG A 225 -15.00 10.07 2.39
C ARG A 225 -14.78 8.83 3.24
N GLY A 226 -13.53 8.61 3.66
CA GLY A 226 -13.16 7.52 4.56
C GLY A 226 -13.94 7.54 5.87
N SER A 227 -14.18 8.73 6.42
CA SER A 227 -14.99 8.95 7.64
C SER A 227 -16.48 8.62 7.47
N VAL A 228 -16.98 8.50 6.24
CA VAL A 228 -18.39 8.12 5.96
C VAL A 228 -18.44 6.69 5.48
N VAL A 229 -17.97 6.41 4.26
CA VAL A 229 -18.08 5.07 3.64
C VAL A 229 -17.11 4.07 4.26
N GLY A 230 -15.87 4.48 4.58
CA GLY A 230 -14.89 3.60 5.21
C GLY A 230 -15.31 3.15 6.61
N GLN A 231 -15.83 4.08 7.42
CA GLN A 231 -16.39 3.77 8.73
C GLN A 231 -17.61 2.87 8.60
N ALA A 232 -18.55 3.22 7.73
CA ALA A 232 -19.75 2.41 7.49
C ALA A 232 -19.39 0.98 7.03
N MET A 233 -18.33 0.79 6.22
CA MET A 233 -17.85 -0.55 5.85
C MET A 233 -17.36 -1.36 7.06
N ALA A 234 -16.69 -0.73 8.02
CA ALA A 234 -16.29 -1.41 9.25
C ALA A 234 -17.47 -1.80 10.14
N GLU A 235 -18.54 -1.00 10.11
CA GLU A 235 -19.77 -1.18 10.90
C GLU A 235 -20.77 -2.14 10.24
N HIS A 236 -20.74 -2.29 8.91
CA HIS A 236 -21.82 -2.93 8.15
C HIS A 236 -21.93 -4.44 8.42
N PRO A 237 -23.09 -4.94 8.91
CA PRO A 237 -23.26 -6.35 9.31
C PRO A 237 -23.14 -7.34 8.14
N GLY A 238 -23.35 -6.91 6.91
CA GLY A 238 -23.22 -7.72 5.70
C GLY A 238 -21.81 -7.77 5.12
N ILE A 239 -20.79 -7.26 5.81
CA ILE A 239 -19.37 -7.38 5.42
C ILE A 239 -18.69 -8.35 6.37
N ASP A 240 -18.33 -9.53 5.90
CA ASP A 240 -17.77 -10.62 6.71
C ASP A 240 -16.30 -10.37 7.10
N LYS A 241 -15.58 -9.63 6.26
CA LYS A 241 -14.18 -9.24 6.50
C LYS A 241 -13.93 -7.80 6.10
N VAL A 242 -13.15 -7.10 6.92
CA VAL A 242 -12.56 -5.80 6.58
C VAL A 242 -11.05 -5.95 6.42
N SER A 243 -10.54 -5.64 5.23
CA SER A 243 -9.11 -5.55 4.95
C SER A 243 -8.74 -4.06 4.76
N PHE A 244 -7.99 -3.52 5.70
CA PHE A 244 -7.64 -2.11 5.75
C PHE A 244 -6.14 -1.91 5.57
N THR A 245 -5.76 -0.91 4.78
CA THR A 245 -4.40 -0.36 4.75
C THR A 245 -4.46 1.15 4.90
N GLY A 246 -3.70 1.69 5.88
CA GLY A 246 -3.67 3.13 6.16
C GLY A 246 -2.99 3.46 7.49
N SER A 247 -3.36 4.58 8.11
CA SER A 247 -2.76 5.02 9.37
C SER A 247 -3.10 4.07 10.54
N THR A 248 -2.18 3.97 11.49
CA THR A 248 -2.36 3.15 12.70
C THR A 248 -3.56 3.59 13.53
N GLU A 249 -3.81 4.89 13.61
CA GLU A 249 -4.95 5.45 14.35
C GLU A 249 -6.28 4.98 13.76
N VAL A 250 -6.47 5.11 12.44
CA VAL A 250 -7.68 4.65 11.74
C VAL A 250 -7.80 3.12 11.82
N GLY A 251 -6.69 2.39 11.67
CA GLY A 251 -6.68 0.93 11.75
C GLY A 251 -7.15 0.40 13.12
N ARG A 252 -6.77 1.06 14.22
CA ARG A 252 -7.31 0.74 15.56
C ARG A 252 -8.83 0.93 15.63
N GLY A 253 -9.35 2.01 15.03
CA GLY A 253 -10.79 2.25 14.92
C GLY A 253 -11.50 1.14 14.15
N VAL A 254 -10.97 0.77 12.98
CA VAL A 254 -11.49 -0.32 12.15
C VAL A 254 -11.49 -1.64 12.90
N ALA A 255 -10.38 -2.00 13.58
CA ALA A 255 -10.28 -3.23 14.37
C ALA A 255 -11.32 -3.29 15.49
N ARG A 256 -11.48 -2.19 16.24
CA ARG A 256 -12.48 -2.11 17.32
C ARG A 256 -13.88 -2.33 16.79
N THR A 257 -14.27 -1.58 15.76
CA THR A 257 -15.62 -1.60 15.19
C THR A 257 -15.95 -2.95 14.55
N ALA A 258 -15.03 -3.52 13.76
CA ALA A 258 -15.21 -4.85 13.19
C ALA A 258 -15.24 -5.94 14.27
N GLY A 259 -14.43 -5.81 15.34
CA GLY A 259 -14.42 -6.73 16.48
C GLY A 259 -15.72 -6.77 17.27
N GLU A 260 -16.44 -5.65 17.40
CA GLU A 260 -17.75 -5.58 18.08
C GLU A 260 -18.81 -6.51 17.44
N ARG A 261 -18.65 -6.80 16.14
CA ARG A 261 -19.54 -7.70 15.38
C ARG A 261 -18.87 -9.03 14.98
N LEU A 262 -17.68 -9.33 15.49
CA LEU A 262 -16.87 -10.53 15.19
C LEU A 262 -16.54 -10.72 13.71
N ALA A 263 -16.43 -9.63 12.95
CA ALA A 263 -15.95 -9.70 11.58
C ALA A 263 -14.43 -9.99 11.54
N HIS A 264 -14.00 -10.71 10.51
CA HIS A 264 -12.57 -10.89 10.26
C HIS A 264 -11.90 -9.56 9.92
N VAL A 265 -10.67 -9.37 10.39
CA VAL A 265 -9.88 -8.16 10.13
C VAL A 265 -8.49 -8.53 9.65
N SER A 266 -7.98 -7.81 8.65
CA SER A 266 -6.55 -7.70 8.38
C SER A 266 -6.18 -6.23 8.27
N LEU A 267 -5.06 -5.85 8.86
CA LEU A 267 -4.59 -4.48 8.96
C LEU A 267 -3.15 -4.40 8.47
N GLU A 268 -2.89 -3.52 7.52
CA GLU A 268 -1.55 -3.10 7.12
C GLU A 268 -1.41 -1.62 7.45
N LEU A 269 -0.53 -1.29 8.40
CA LEU A 269 -0.49 0.02 9.02
C LEU A 269 0.90 0.67 8.86
N GLY A 270 1.14 1.75 9.60
CA GLY A 270 2.37 2.50 9.52
C GLY A 270 3.64 1.77 9.95
N GLY A 271 4.77 2.37 9.64
CA GLY A 271 6.09 1.88 10.00
C GLY A 271 7.08 3.01 10.31
N LYS A 272 8.07 2.72 11.15
CA LYS A 272 9.26 3.54 11.36
C LYS A 272 10.49 2.63 11.29
N ASN A 273 10.78 2.20 10.08
CA ASN A 273 11.62 1.03 9.85
C ASN A 273 13.11 1.36 10.02
N PRO A 274 13.87 0.51 10.74
CA PRO A 274 15.31 0.64 10.86
C PRO A 274 16.01 0.12 9.60
N SER A 275 17.08 0.81 9.19
CA SER A 275 18.08 0.37 8.23
C SER A 275 19.43 0.37 8.94
N ILE A 276 19.95 -0.82 9.29
CA ILE A 276 21.16 -1.00 10.12
C ILE A 276 22.33 -1.34 9.22
N VAL A 277 23.35 -0.49 9.23
CA VAL A 277 24.55 -0.63 8.39
C VAL A 277 25.75 -0.93 9.28
N PHE A 278 26.34 -2.11 9.08
CA PHE A 278 27.55 -2.57 9.75
C PHE A 278 28.80 -1.99 9.07
N PRO A 279 29.92 -1.90 9.79
CA PRO A 279 31.14 -1.31 9.25
C PRO A 279 31.71 -2.06 8.03
N ASP A 280 31.54 -3.38 7.95
CA ASP A 280 32.00 -4.23 6.87
C ASP A 280 31.17 -4.07 5.56
N ALA A 281 30.00 -3.45 5.61
CA ALA A 281 29.17 -3.18 4.44
C ALA A 281 29.73 -2.05 3.56
N ALA A 282 30.60 -1.19 4.11
CA ALA A 282 31.33 -0.15 3.37
C ALA A 282 32.68 -0.67 2.89
N GLY A 283 33.35 0.10 2.01
CA GLY A 283 34.65 -0.24 1.44
C GLY A 283 34.60 -0.38 -0.08
N ALA A 284 35.03 -1.51 -0.64
CA ALA A 284 35.03 -1.72 -2.09
C ALA A 284 33.62 -1.66 -2.73
N ASP A 285 32.60 -2.06 -1.98
CA ASP A 285 31.22 -2.17 -2.45
C ASP A 285 30.31 -1.02 -1.92
N THR A 286 30.91 0.09 -1.45
CA THR A 286 30.14 1.22 -0.89
C THR A 286 29.08 1.75 -1.86
N ASP A 287 29.35 1.78 -3.17
CA ASP A 287 28.39 2.29 -4.16
C ASP A 287 27.15 1.38 -4.27
N GLU A 288 27.31 0.06 -4.19
CA GLU A 288 26.19 -0.90 -4.15
C GLU A 288 25.38 -0.73 -2.85
N LEU A 289 26.04 -0.54 -1.73
CA LEU A 289 25.40 -0.21 -0.46
C LEU A 289 24.55 1.06 -0.59
N ILE A 290 25.10 2.14 -1.16
CA ILE A 290 24.38 3.41 -1.35
C ILE A 290 23.14 3.23 -2.24
N ASP A 291 23.24 2.44 -3.31
CA ASP A 291 22.10 2.10 -4.16
C ASP A 291 21.01 1.34 -3.39
N GLY A 292 21.42 0.38 -2.58
CA GLY A 292 20.52 -0.36 -1.72
C GLY A 292 19.84 0.52 -0.67
N LEU A 293 20.58 1.44 -0.04
CA LEU A 293 20.06 2.40 0.93
C LEU A 293 19.06 3.38 0.27
N LEU A 294 19.36 3.85 -0.93
CA LEU A 294 18.46 4.68 -1.72
C LEU A 294 17.14 3.95 -2.01
N LEU A 295 17.21 2.69 -2.42
CA LEU A 295 16.03 1.86 -2.65
C LEU A 295 15.22 1.63 -1.36
N SER A 296 15.89 1.29 -0.25
CA SER A 296 15.22 1.00 1.03
C SER A 296 14.58 2.25 1.66
N SER A 297 15.14 3.44 1.46
CA SER A 297 14.60 4.71 1.97
C SER A 297 13.30 5.16 1.31
N ARG A 298 12.97 4.59 0.13
CA ARG A 298 11.74 4.89 -0.64
C ARG A 298 11.59 6.35 -1.09
N PHE A 299 12.69 7.05 -1.31
CA PHE A 299 12.60 8.43 -1.82
C PHE A 299 11.96 8.52 -3.20
N ALA A 300 12.15 7.53 -4.07
CA ALA A 300 11.43 7.45 -5.34
C ALA A 300 9.90 7.45 -5.19
N ARG A 301 9.39 7.11 -3.99
CA ARG A 301 7.96 7.22 -3.58
C ARG A 301 7.71 8.43 -2.68
N GLN A 302 8.50 9.47 -2.76
CA GLN A 302 8.44 10.65 -1.89
C GLN A 302 8.52 10.30 -0.39
N GLY A 303 9.10 9.15 -0.02
CA GLY A 303 9.03 8.62 1.35
C GLY A 303 7.60 8.21 1.79
N GLN A 304 6.59 8.32 0.95
CA GLN A 304 5.19 7.95 1.22
C GLN A 304 4.99 6.43 1.15
N SER A 305 5.76 5.71 1.96
CA SER A 305 5.77 4.25 2.00
C SER A 305 5.87 3.74 3.43
N CYS A 306 4.95 2.86 3.80
CA CYS A 306 4.96 2.20 5.12
C CYS A 306 6.25 1.39 5.37
N THR A 307 6.95 0.93 4.31
CA THR A 307 8.23 0.21 4.39
C THR A 307 9.46 1.09 4.26
N ALA A 308 9.34 2.43 4.23
CA ALA A 308 10.51 3.29 4.13
C ALA A 308 11.50 3.04 5.29
N GLY A 309 12.76 2.73 4.98
CA GLY A 309 13.86 2.61 5.94
C GLY A 309 14.30 3.99 6.41
N SER A 310 13.39 4.69 7.10
CA SER A 310 13.52 6.11 7.44
C SER A 310 14.36 6.40 8.68
N ARG A 311 14.72 5.36 9.48
CA ARG A 311 15.74 5.42 10.53
C ARG A 311 17.01 4.71 10.03
N LEU A 312 18.02 5.45 9.64
CA LEU A 312 19.28 4.93 9.18
C LEU A 312 20.28 4.86 10.35
N PHE A 313 20.55 3.64 10.83
CA PHE A 313 21.55 3.38 11.85
C PHE A 313 22.89 3.10 11.18
N LEU A 314 23.85 4.03 11.29
CA LEU A 314 25.19 3.91 10.72
C LEU A 314 26.22 3.65 11.82
N HIS A 315 27.06 2.60 11.64
CA HIS A 315 28.18 2.40 12.54
C HIS A 315 29.15 3.60 12.49
N ARG A 316 29.69 4.01 13.63
CA ARG A 316 30.50 5.23 13.74
C ARG A 316 31.71 5.25 12.79
N ASP A 317 32.31 4.11 12.53
CA ASP A 317 33.51 4.00 11.70
C ASP A 317 33.26 4.35 10.21
N ILE A 318 32.01 4.25 9.75
CA ILE A 318 31.60 4.51 8.36
C ILE A 318 30.57 5.64 8.24
N TYR A 319 30.25 6.30 9.35
CA TYR A 319 29.15 7.24 9.45
C TYR A 319 29.26 8.38 8.44
N ASP A 320 30.38 9.10 8.47
CA ASP A 320 30.58 10.29 7.63
C ASP A 320 30.69 9.91 6.15
N GLU A 321 31.37 8.80 5.82
CA GLU A 321 31.53 8.33 4.45
C GLU A 321 30.18 7.95 3.83
N VAL A 322 29.44 7.06 4.49
CA VAL A 322 28.17 6.54 3.96
C VAL A 322 27.11 7.63 3.92
N LEU A 323 27.01 8.44 4.98
CA LEU A 323 26.05 9.53 5.05
C LEU A 323 26.32 10.60 3.97
N GLY A 324 27.60 10.93 3.75
CA GLY A 324 28.02 11.87 2.72
C GLY A 324 27.66 11.38 1.31
N LYS A 325 28.05 10.17 0.94
CA LYS A 325 27.76 9.57 -0.38
C LYS A 325 26.25 9.41 -0.62
N LEU A 326 25.50 8.95 0.40
CA LEU A 326 24.04 8.82 0.29
C LEU A 326 23.38 10.19 0.09
N SER A 327 23.81 11.20 0.84
CA SER A 327 23.27 12.54 0.72
C SER A 327 23.57 13.17 -0.65
N GLU A 328 24.76 12.97 -1.19
CA GLU A 328 25.11 13.37 -2.55
C GLU A 328 24.18 12.74 -3.59
N LYS A 329 23.95 11.40 -3.49
CA LYS A 329 23.06 10.68 -4.42
C LYS A 329 21.60 11.10 -4.29
N LEU A 330 21.11 11.32 -3.07
CA LEU A 330 19.77 11.85 -2.81
C LEU A 330 19.62 13.29 -3.34
N GLY A 331 20.63 14.13 -3.18
CA GLY A 331 20.65 15.51 -3.69
C GLY A 331 20.66 15.59 -5.23
N ALA A 332 21.14 14.55 -5.90
CA ALA A 332 21.14 14.44 -7.36
C ALA A 332 19.82 13.93 -7.95
N MET A 333 18.85 13.49 -7.12
CA MET A 333 17.55 13.03 -7.61
C MET A 333 16.78 14.17 -8.28
N VAL A 334 16.22 13.88 -9.45
CA VAL A 334 15.34 14.79 -10.18
C VAL A 334 13.93 14.75 -9.58
N VAL A 335 13.58 15.82 -8.87
CA VAL A 335 12.21 16.03 -8.36
C VAL A 335 11.43 16.80 -9.41
N GLY A 336 10.27 16.28 -9.87
CA GLY A 336 9.56 16.90 -10.98
C GLY A 336 8.16 16.38 -11.24
N ASP A 337 7.58 16.80 -12.36
CA ASP A 337 6.26 16.35 -12.81
C ASP A 337 6.24 14.82 -12.92
N PRO A 338 5.27 14.14 -12.28
CA PRO A 338 5.22 12.68 -12.25
C PRO A 338 5.06 12.03 -13.64
N LEU A 339 4.57 12.74 -14.65
CA LEU A 339 4.46 12.24 -16.01
C LEU A 339 5.77 12.32 -16.83
N GLU A 340 6.75 13.08 -16.35
CA GLU A 340 8.04 13.21 -17.03
C GLU A 340 8.93 11.99 -16.75
N GLU A 341 9.42 11.37 -17.83
CA GLU A 341 10.33 10.19 -17.75
C GLU A 341 11.65 10.49 -17.04
N THR A 342 12.03 11.76 -16.93
CA THR A 342 13.24 12.20 -16.23
C THR A 342 13.06 12.33 -14.74
N SER A 343 11.83 12.38 -14.23
CA SER A 343 11.56 12.51 -12.80
C SER A 343 11.89 11.22 -12.05
N ASP A 344 12.73 11.34 -11.01
CA ASP A 344 13.02 10.26 -10.07
C ASP A 344 12.02 10.22 -8.92
N MET A 345 11.54 11.40 -8.49
CA MET A 345 10.61 11.58 -7.40
C MET A 345 9.52 12.59 -7.81
N GLY A 346 8.27 12.26 -7.55
CA GLY A 346 7.12 13.09 -7.88
C GLY A 346 6.62 13.94 -6.70
N ALA A 347 5.32 14.27 -6.69
CA ALA A 347 4.68 15.15 -5.73
C ALA A 347 4.11 14.40 -4.51
N ILE A 348 4.02 15.09 -3.37
CA ILE A 348 3.26 14.66 -2.19
C ILE A 348 1.76 14.70 -2.53
N ILE A 349 1.02 13.75 -2.00
CA ILE A 349 -0.38 13.50 -2.41
C ILE A 349 -1.33 14.70 -2.25
N ASN A 350 -1.26 15.43 -1.15
CA ASN A 350 -2.21 16.49 -0.83
C ASN A 350 -1.63 17.55 0.13
N ALA A 351 -2.38 18.63 0.36
CA ALA A 351 -1.99 19.73 1.24
C ALA A 351 -1.74 19.27 2.68
N ALA A 352 -2.61 18.43 3.24
CA ALA A 352 -2.49 17.99 4.64
C ALA A 352 -1.19 17.22 4.88
N GLN A 353 -0.81 16.34 3.96
CA GLN A 353 0.44 15.60 4.05
C GLN A 353 1.65 16.53 3.81
N TYR A 354 1.55 17.45 2.85
CA TYR A 354 2.58 18.45 2.58
C TYR A 354 2.86 19.31 3.82
N ASP A 355 1.82 19.84 4.47
CA ASP A 355 1.95 20.67 5.67
C ASP A 355 2.49 19.88 6.87
N SER A 356 2.07 18.61 7.01
CA SER A 356 2.60 17.71 8.04
C SER A 356 4.10 17.50 7.90
N ILE A 357 4.58 17.21 6.69
CA ILE A 357 6.01 17.06 6.41
C ILE A 357 6.76 18.37 6.68
N ALA A 358 6.21 19.51 6.24
CA ALA A 358 6.81 20.83 6.48
C ALA A 358 7.01 21.11 7.98
N GLY A 359 6.07 20.67 8.82
CA GLY A 359 6.20 20.75 10.28
C GLY A 359 7.39 19.97 10.84
N TYR A 360 7.59 18.74 10.39
CA TYR A 360 8.76 17.93 10.77
C TYR A 360 10.08 18.53 10.26
N LEU A 361 10.10 19.09 9.05
CA LEU A 361 11.28 19.73 8.50
C LEU A 361 11.66 20.98 9.32
N ALA A 362 10.68 21.79 9.73
CA ALA A 362 10.92 22.95 10.57
C ALA A 362 11.51 22.54 11.93
N GLU A 363 10.91 21.52 12.59
CA GLU A 363 11.40 21.00 13.88
C GLU A 363 12.84 20.48 13.76
N GLY A 364 13.16 19.74 12.69
CA GLY A 364 14.51 19.24 12.45
C GLY A 364 15.55 20.34 12.27
N ARG A 365 15.22 21.39 11.50
CA ARG A 365 16.12 22.55 11.27
C ARG A 365 16.34 23.42 12.49
N GLU A 366 15.34 23.56 13.33
CA GLU A 366 15.40 24.38 14.56
C GLU A 366 16.11 23.65 15.70
N SER A 367 16.32 22.32 15.57
CA SER A 367 17.02 21.56 16.59
C SER A 367 18.50 21.91 16.69
N SER A 368 18.97 22.14 17.91
CA SER A 368 20.42 22.35 18.21
C SER A 368 21.20 21.05 18.35
N THR A 369 20.54 19.89 18.34
CA THR A 369 21.12 18.56 18.59
C THR A 369 21.24 17.69 17.36
N MET A 370 20.75 18.17 16.21
CA MET A 370 20.81 17.46 14.92
C MET A 370 21.51 18.34 13.89
N THR A 371 22.12 17.69 12.92
CA THR A 371 22.75 18.33 11.76
C THR A 371 21.86 18.17 10.53
N THR A 372 21.48 19.26 9.85
CA THR A 372 20.89 19.17 8.52
C THR A 372 21.99 18.85 7.52
N VAL A 373 22.03 17.61 7.03
CA VAL A 373 23.05 17.13 6.07
C VAL A 373 22.64 17.44 4.63
N LEU A 374 21.33 17.32 4.33
CA LEU A 374 20.76 17.60 3.02
C LEU A 374 19.35 18.19 3.16
N GLY A 375 19.00 19.13 2.30
CA GLY A 375 17.64 19.64 2.14
C GLY A 375 17.12 20.44 3.34
N GLY A 376 15.94 20.10 3.81
CA GLY A 376 15.27 20.79 4.91
C GLY A 376 14.47 22.03 4.50
N ASN A 377 14.64 22.56 3.29
CA ASN A 377 13.91 23.72 2.78
C ASN A 377 12.79 23.29 1.81
N LEU A 378 11.79 24.14 1.69
CA LEU A 378 10.76 24.03 0.68
C LEU A 378 11.25 24.62 -0.65
N PRO A 379 10.72 24.18 -1.80
CA PRO A 379 10.96 24.84 -3.08
C PRO A 379 10.47 26.30 -3.04
N GLU A 380 11.33 27.26 -3.37
CA GLU A 380 11.01 28.69 -3.29
C GLU A 380 10.62 29.29 -4.66
N SER A 381 10.92 28.62 -5.75
CA SER A 381 10.66 29.10 -7.11
C SER A 381 10.56 27.97 -8.13
N GLY A 382 10.06 28.30 -9.32
CA GLY A 382 9.96 27.38 -10.43
C GLY A 382 8.73 26.45 -10.37
N PRO A 383 8.65 25.45 -11.28
CA PRO A 383 7.48 24.57 -11.42
C PRO A 383 7.10 23.79 -10.17
N LEU A 384 8.06 23.51 -9.27
CA LEU A 384 7.79 22.79 -8.02
C LEU A 384 6.90 23.57 -7.05
N THR A 385 6.77 24.90 -7.21
CA THR A 385 5.86 25.70 -6.39
C THR A 385 4.39 25.60 -6.79
N GLU A 386 4.10 25.01 -7.96
CA GLU A 386 2.74 24.79 -8.45
C GLU A 386 2.06 23.59 -7.82
N GLY A 387 2.86 22.62 -7.33
CA GLY A 387 2.41 21.38 -6.71
C GLY A 387 2.81 21.23 -5.24
N TYR A 388 2.58 20.04 -4.71
CA TYR A 388 2.97 19.65 -3.36
C TYR A 388 4.33 18.94 -3.39
N PHE A 389 5.42 19.66 -3.54
CA PHE A 389 6.75 19.09 -3.62
C PHE A 389 7.59 19.36 -2.38
N HIS A 390 8.23 18.34 -1.84
CA HIS A 390 9.30 18.41 -0.88
C HIS A 390 10.60 17.90 -1.52
N LEU A 391 11.72 18.49 -1.15
CA LEU A 391 13.05 18.01 -1.57
C LEU A 391 13.53 16.90 -0.62
N PRO A 392 14.36 15.96 -1.12
CA PRO A 392 15.01 14.98 -0.26
C PRO A 392 15.71 15.65 0.91
N THR A 393 15.45 15.15 2.12
CA THR A 393 16.00 15.73 3.35
C THR A 393 16.62 14.66 4.23
N VAL A 394 17.82 14.95 4.75
CA VAL A 394 18.58 14.08 5.65
C VAL A 394 19.04 14.86 6.86
N PHE A 395 18.66 14.36 8.04
CA PHE A 395 19.16 14.84 9.33
C PHE A 395 20.15 13.85 9.92
N GLY A 396 21.34 14.33 10.31
CA GLY A 396 22.41 13.57 10.97
C GLY A 396 22.44 13.77 12.47
N ASP A 397 23.19 12.90 13.18
CA ASP A 397 23.40 12.92 14.63
C ASP A 397 22.10 12.89 15.46
N VAL A 398 21.08 12.23 14.91
CA VAL A 398 19.74 12.19 15.51
C VAL A 398 19.73 11.21 16.68
N SER A 399 19.16 11.63 17.82
CA SER A 399 18.85 10.70 18.92
C SER A 399 17.65 9.81 18.56
N ASN A 400 17.71 8.51 18.92
CA ASN A 400 16.56 7.61 18.71
C ASN A 400 15.30 8.04 19.48
N ASP A 401 15.43 8.85 20.51
CA ASP A 401 14.30 9.37 21.31
C ASP A 401 13.66 10.61 20.70
N PHE A 402 14.30 11.19 19.68
CA PHE A 402 13.76 12.41 19.06
C PHE A 402 12.50 12.08 18.24
N ARG A 403 11.56 13.02 18.20
CA ARG A 403 10.25 12.83 17.55
C ARG A 403 10.38 12.38 16.09
N LEU A 404 11.34 12.94 15.33
CA LEU A 404 11.59 12.58 13.94
C LEU A 404 12.06 11.12 13.79
N ALA A 405 12.66 10.52 14.82
CA ALA A 405 13.06 9.11 14.85
C ALA A 405 11.94 8.18 15.36
N ARG A 406 10.93 8.70 16.06
CA ARG A 406 9.84 7.93 16.69
C ARG A 406 8.57 7.87 15.86
N GLU A 407 8.20 8.98 15.20
CA GLU A 407 6.95 9.11 14.46
C GLU A 407 7.15 8.83 12.97
N GLU A 408 6.11 8.28 12.34
CA GLU A 408 6.05 8.09 10.89
C GLU A 408 5.79 9.42 10.19
N ILE A 409 6.78 9.98 9.49
CA ILE A 409 6.66 11.26 8.78
C ILE A 409 5.89 11.08 7.46
N PHE A 410 6.08 9.93 6.81
CA PHE A 410 5.50 9.59 5.51
C PHE A 410 5.82 10.61 4.42
N GLY A 411 7.09 11.04 4.39
CA GLY A 411 7.66 12.05 3.50
C GLY A 411 9.13 11.76 3.18
N PRO A 412 9.78 12.52 2.28
CA PRO A 412 11.15 12.28 1.84
C PRO A 412 12.17 12.77 2.90
N VAL A 413 12.09 12.21 4.09
CA VAL A 413 12.89 12.57 5.26
C VAL A 413 13.54 11.33 5.86
N LEU A 414 14.87 11.36 5.95
CA LEU A 414 15.72 10.33 6.54
C LEU A 414 16.40 10.89 7.79
N VAL A 415 16.44 10.09 8.86
CA VAL A 415 17.21 10.41 10.07
C VAL A 415 18.35 9.42 10.24
N ALA A 416 19.58 9.91 10.37
CA ALA A 416 20.79 9.10 10.58
C ALA A 416 21.16 9.10 12.07
N ILE A 417 21.31 7.90 12.60
CA ILE A 417 21.56 7.62 14.04
C ILE A 417 22.89 6.87 14.15
N PRO A 418 23.90 7.42 14.81
CA PRO A 418 25.17 6.72 14.98
C PRO A 418 25.06 5.60 16.03
N TRP A 419 25.79 4.50 15.81
CA TRP A 419 25.88 3.39 16.75
C TRP A 419 27.30 2.76 16.77
N THR A 420 27.60 1.97 17.81
CA THR A 420 28.89 1.28 17.98
C THR A 420 28.75 -0.15 18.48
N ASP A 421 27.72 -0.45 19.25
CA ASP A 421 27.49 -1.76 19.84
C ASP A 421 26.27 -2.44 19.23
N VAL A 422 26.41 -3.73 18.84
CA VAL A 422 25.35 -4.49 18.15
C VAL A 422 24.12 -4.69 19.03
N ASP A 423 24.28 -4.94 20.32
CA ASP A 423 23.16 -5.13 21.23
C ASP A 423 22.38 -3.82 21.42
N ASP A 424 23.10 -2.71 21.48
CA ASP A 424 22.48 -1.37 21.56
C ASP A 424 21.73 -1.00 20.28
N VAL A 425 22.27 -1.24 19.09
CA VAL A 425 21.58 -0.89 17.86
C VAL A 425 20.32 -1.75 17.65
N VAL A 426 20.38 -3.03 17.99
CA VAL A 426 19.18 -3.91 17.97
C VAL A 426 18.12 -3.42 18.95
N ARG A 427 18.53 -3.03 20.17
CA ARG A 427 17.62 -2.46 21.18
C ARG A 427 16.99 -1.15 20.67
N MET A 428 17.79 -0.23 20.11
CA MET A 428 17.29 1.04 19.52
C MET A 428 16.36 0.80 18.33
N ALA A 429 16.69 -0.16 17.46
CA ALA A 429 15.86 -0.51 16.31
C ALA A 429 14.48 -1.02 16.75
N ASN A 430 14.43 -1.86 17.79
CA ASN A 430 13.22 -2.45 18.34
C ASN A 430 12.43 -1.49 19.26
N ASP A 431 13.07 -0.44 19.76
CA ASP A 431 12.41 0.59 20.58
C ASP A 431 11.53 1.50 19.71
N SER A 432 10.44 0.93 19.27
CA SER A 432 9.41 1.55 18.46
C SER A 432 8.07 0.85 18.67
N SER A 433 6.96 1.58 18.57
CA SER A 433 5.62 0.99 18.54
C SER A 433 5.34 0.25 17.23
N TYR A 434 6.16 0.47 16.22
CA TYR A 434 6.08 -0.15 14.90
C TYR A 434 6.95 -1.40 14.78
N GLY A 435 6.65 -2.21 13.76
CA GLY A 435 7.43 -3.40 13.42
C GLY A 435 7.03 -3.95 12.05
N LEU A 436 6.98 -3.06 11.01
CA LEU A 436 6.59 -3.50 9.67
C LEU A 436 7.77 -4.10 8.91
N ALA A 437 8.81 -3.32 8.67
CA ALA A 437 9.98 -3.71 7.90
C ALA A 437 11.28 -3.39 8.65
N ALA A 438 12.38 -4.03 8.21
CA ALA A 438 13.73 -3.71 8.62
C ALA A 438 14.73 -4.09 7.52
N TYR A 439 15.87 -3.41 7.51
CA TYR A 439 16.98 -3.64 6.57
C TYR A 439 18.28 -3.81 7.34
N VAL A 440 19.07 -4.82 7.00
CA VAL A 440 20.36 -5.11 7.60
C VAL A 440 21.41 -5.20 6.49
N TRP A 441 22.51 -4.48 6.65
CA TRP A 441 23.56 -4.38 5.65
C TRP A 441 24.88 -4.81 6.28
N THR A 442 25.41 -5.96 5.86
CA THR A 442 26.68 -6.54 6.33
C THR A 442 27.11 -7.67 5.40
N HIS A 443 28.39 -7.86 5.21
CA HIS A 443 28.94 -9.01 4.49
C HIS A 443 29.16 -10.24 5.40
N ASP A 444 29.10 -10.06 6.73
CA ASP A 444 29.21 -11.13 7.70
C ASP A 444 27.88 -11.87 7.84
N LEU A 445 27.84 -13.15 7.44
CA LEU A 445 26.63 -13.96 7.47
C LEU A 445 26.09 -14.17 8.89
N ASP A 446 27.00 -14.37 9.88
CA ASP A 446 26.59 -14.60 11.26
C ASP A 446 25.99 -13.33 11.86
N ALA A 447 26.60 -12.17 11.61
CA ALA A 447 26.06 -10.86 12.00
C ALA A 447 24.70 -10.60 11.35
N ALA A 448 24.57 -10.90 10.04
CA ALA A 448 23.31 -10.76 9.31
C ALA A 448 22.17 -11.59 9.93
N VAL A 449 22.39 -12.90 10.11
CA VAL A 449 21.38 -13.83 10.65
C VAL A 449 21.08 -13.51 12.11
N HIS A 450 22.09 -13.24 12.93
CA HIS A 450 21.92 -12.92 14.34
C HIS A 450 21.10 -11.64 14.53
N THR A 451 21.39 -10.59 13.76
CA THR A 451 20.67 -9.32 13.80
C THR A 451 19.25 -9.48 13.29
N ALA A 452 19.06 -10.09 12.11
CA ALA A 452 17.74 -10.28 11.52
C ALA A 452 16.78 -11.05 12.45
N ASN A 453 17.27 -12.09 13.14
CA ASN A 453 16.46 -12.88 14.08
C ASN A 453 16.04 -12.11 15.33
N ARG A 454 16.75 -11.03 15.69
CA ARG A 454 16.48 -10.22 16.88
C ARG A 454 15.62 -8.99 16.59
N ILE A 455 15.49 -8.62 15.34
CA ILE A 455 14.64 -7.47 14.93
C ILE A 455 13.16 -7.84 15.00
N GLU A 456 12.39 -7.03 15.69
CA GLU A 456 10.94 -7.20 15.88
C GLU A 456 10.15 -6.56 14.74
N ALA A 457 10.35 -7.05 13.50
CA ALA A 457 9.62 -6.64 12.31
C ALA A 457 9.09 -7.86 11.55
N GLY A 458 7.96 -7.69 10.87
CA GLY A 458 7.33 -8.78 10.14
C GLY A 458 7.99 -9.08 8.79
N TRP A 459 8.81 -8.16 8.27
CA TRP A 459 9.50 -8.28 6.99
C TRP A 459 10.91 -7.72 7.08
N VAL A 460 11.93 -8.59 7.17
CA VAL A 460 13.34 -8.22 7.31
C VAL A 460 14.09 -8.56 6.02
N GLN A 461 14.87 -7.63 5.52
CA GLN A 461 15.72 -7.80 4.36
C GLN A 461 17.21 -7.67 4.77
N VAL A 462 18.06 -8.48 4.14
CA VAL A 462 19.51 -8.44 4.32
C VAL A 462 20.15 -8.13 2.96
N ASN A 463 21.00 -7.12 2.92
CA ASN A 463 21.76 -6.66 1.73
C ASN A 463 20.88 -6.39 0.51
N GLN A 464 19.65 -5.92 0.74
CA GLN A 464 18.75 -5.52 -0.34
C GLN A 464 17.74 -4.48 0.17
N GLY A 465 17.35 -3.55 -0.72
CA GLY A 465 16.38 -2.51 -0.46
C GLY A 465 15.12 -2.62 -1.35
N ASN A 466 14.93 -3.75 -2.02
CA ASN A 466 13.86 -3.93 -3.01
C ASN A 466 12.46 -3.91 -2.41
N GLY A 467 11.44 -3.83 -3.28
CA GLY A 467 10.04 -4.02 -2.90
C GLY A 467 9.72 -5.47 -2.52
N GLN A 468 8.47 -5.70 -2.14
CA GLN A 468 7.97 -7.02 -1.82
C GLN A 468 8.00 -7.93 -3.05
N VAL A 469 8.46 -9.17 -2.87
CA VAL A 469 8.42 -10.21 -3.89
C VAL A 469 7.11 -11.00 -3.75
N VAL A 470 6.45 -11.23 -4.87
CA VAL A 470 5.19 -11.99 -4.90
C VAL A 470 5.41 -13.40 -4.37
N GLY A 471 4.56 -13.83 -3.45
CA GLY A 471 4.66 -15.11 -2.74
C GLY A 471 5.35 -15.04 -1.37
N GLN A 472 6.00 -13.91 -1.03
CA GLN A 472 6.51 -13.68 0.33
C GLN A 472 5.38 -13.44 1.32
N SER A 473 5.58 -13.87 2.56
CA SER A 473 4.72 -13.47 3.68
C SER A 473 5.01 -12.01 4.05
N TYR A 474 4.02 -11.14 3.94
CA TYR A 474 4.13 -9.72 4.22
C TYR A 474 3.11 -9.27 5.26
N GLY A 475 3.52 -8.46 6.21
CA GLY A 475 2.69 -7.86 7.26
C GLY A 475 3.47 -7.49 8.50
N GLY A 476 2.91 -6.60 9.32
CA GLY A 476 3.58 -6.00 10.47
C GLY A 476 3.53 -6.82 11.76
N TYR A 477 4.47 -6.51 12.65
CA TYR A 477 4.44 -6.81 14.09
C TYR A 477 3.92 -5.58 14.83
N LYS A 478 3.70 -5.71 16.13
CA LYS A 478 3.31 -4.62 17.03
C LYS A 478 2.11 -3.82 16.45
N GLN A 479 2.24 -2.51 16.35
CA GLN A 479 1.18 -1.65 15.84
C GLN A 479 1.25 -1.39 14.32
N SER A 480 2.07 -2.16 13.61
CA SER A 480 2.15 -2.09 12.16
C SER A 480 1.16 -2.99 11.45
N GLY A 481 0.43 -3.87 12.15
CA GLY A 481 -0.64 -4.60 11.51
C GLY A 481 -1.06 -5.91 12.16
N ILE A 482 -2.09 -6.52 11.56
CA ILE A 482 -2.65 -7.83 11.92
C ILE A 482 -2.91 -8.61 10.63
N GLY A 483 -2.44 -9.86 10.58
CA GLY A 483 -2.56 -10.72 9.41
C GLY A 483 -1.30 -10.72 8.54
N ARG A 484 -1.37 -11.47 7.43
CA ARG A 484 -0.31 -11.54 6.41
C ARG A 484 -0.94 -11.51 5.03
N GLU A 485 -0.24 -10.87 4.10
CA GLU A 485 -0.67 -10.72 2.71
C GLU A 485 0.40 -11.26 1.74
N ILE A 486 0.12 -11.23 0.44
CA ILE A 486 1.00 -11.57 -0.69
C ILE A 486 1.29 -13.07 -0.84
N SER A 487 1.27 -13.85 0.22
CA SER A 487 1.57 -15.30 0.18
C SER A 487 0.33 -16.17 0.11
N LEU A 488 0.53 -17.45 -0.23
CA LEU A 488 -0.51 -18.48 -0.18
C LEU A 488 -1.09 -18.64 1.23
N GLU A 489 -0.21 -18.70 2.25
CA GLU A 489 -0.62 -18.83 3.64
C GLU A 489 -1.42 -17.62 4.11
N GLY A 490 -1.01 -16.42 3.70
CA GLY A 490 -1.74 -15.18 3.96
C GLY A 490 -3.12 -15.18 3.29
N MET A 491 -3.23 -15.68 2.06
CA MET A 491 -4.51 -15.85 1.37
C MET A 491 -5.42 -16.82 2.13
N ILE A 492 -4.92 -17.99 2.50
CA ILE A 492 -5.71 -19.00 3.21
C ILE A 492 -6.17 -18.47 4.57
N ALA A 493 -5.25 -17.98 5.39
CA ALA A 493 -5.56 -17.46 6.72
C ALA A 493 -6.45 -16.21 6.68
N GLY A 494 -6.26 -15.35 5.67
CA GLY A 494 -6.93 -14.07 5.55
C GLY A 494 -8.31 -14.12 4.93
N PHE A 495 -8.59 -15.07 4.03
CA PHE A 495 -9.79 -15.05 3.18
C PHE A 495 -10.61 -16.34 3.21
N THR A 496 -10.26 -17.28 4.10
CA THR A 496 -11.03 -18.52 4.28
C THR A 496 -11.31 -18.81 5.75
N GLN A 497 -12.29 -19.67 5.98
CA GLN A 497 -12.61 -20.26 7.27
C GLN A 497 -12.66 -21.78 7.16
N THR A 498 -12.27 -22.46 8.25
CA THR A 498 -12.21 -23.92 8.28
C THR A 498 -13.53 -24.51 8.79
N LYS A 499 -14.09 -25.46 8.03
CA LYS A 499 -15.21 -26.29 8.46
C LYS A 499 -14.74 -27.71 8.68
N GLN A 500 -14.95 -28.29 9.87
CA GLN A 500 -14.74 -29.72 10.15
C GLN A 500 -16.00 -30.53 9.81
N ILE A 501 -15.83 -31.61 9.08
CA ILE A 501 -16.92 -32.56 8.71
C ILE A 501 -16.53 -33.94 9.23
N ASN A 502 -17.44 -34.56 9.98
CA ASN A 502 -17.30 -35.89 10.54
C ASN A 502 -18.45 -36.78 10.03
N ILE A 503 -18.11 -37.85 9.34
CA ILE A 503 -19.09 -38.76 8.76
C ILE A 503 -18.83 -40.15 9.35
N ARG A 504 -19.89 -40.79 9.91
CA ARG A 504 -19.86 -42.19 10.26
C ARG A 504 -20.33 -42.99 9.02
N LEU A 505 -19.48 -43.86 8.54
CA LEU A 505 -19.82 -44.78 7.44
C LEU A 505 -20.55 -45.98 8.03
N ARG A 506 -21.55 -46.46 7.30
CA ARG A 506 -22.18 -47.76 7.62
C ARG A 506 -21.32 -48.86 7.03
N GLY A 507 -20.77 -49.71 7.89
CA GLY A 507 -20.09 -50.94 7.47
C GLY A 507 -21.08 -51.95 6.89
#